data_97cce0b558c708533a94adad339f7cfb
#
_entry.id   97cce0b558c708533a94adad339f7cfb
#
_cell.length_a   1.000
_cell.length_b   1.000
_cell.length_c   1.000
_cell.angle_alpha   90.00
_cell.angle_beta   90.00
_cell.angle_gamma   90.00
#
_symmetry.space_group_name_H-M   'P 1'
#
loop_
_entity.id
_entity.type
_entity.pdbx_description
1 polymer ?
#
loop_
_entity_poly.entity_id
_entity_poly.type
_entity_poly.pdbx_seq_one_letter_code
_entity_poly.pdbx_strand_id
1 'polypeptide(L)'
;MYIRHQPLFSFETLQEYQPKTRLTLLFETLDLHPCLKELPAKSIRGPKGYCGYALLRALLAKQLFQIPTFTLLVERLAQDLSFAYDCGFRIGDARPSVATFSRFYQRLSQTGALGKLFESLVSQALEQNIAIADVVSIEASQINAYEKARPKKQITDDE
;
A
#
# COMPACT_ATOMS: atom_id res chain seq x y z
N MET A 1 21.98 40.91 15.46
CA MET A 1 22.80 39.75 15.07
C MET A 1 21.85 38.64 14.69
N TYR A 2 21.64 38.35 13.38
CA TYR A 2 20.77 37.27 12.94
C TYR A 2 21.56 35.99 12.95
N ILE A 3 21.28 35.08 13.89
CA ILE A 3 21.84 33.74 13.91
C ILE A 3 21.09 32.95 12.84
N ARG A 4 21.69 32.75 11.68
CA ARG A 4 21.19 31.78 10.69
C ARG A 4 21.48 30.38 11.24
N HIS A 5 20.44 29.74 11.77
CA HIS A 5 20.51 28.29 12.04
C HIS A 5 20.54 27.57 10.70
N GLN A 6 21.73 27.34 10.15
CA GLN A 6 21.88 26.33 9.11
C GLN A 6 21.80 24.97 9.81
N PRO A 7 20.87 24.10 9.42
CA PRO A 7 20.91 22.72 9.93
C PRO A 7 22.24 22.11 9.56
N LEU A 8 22.94 21.57 10.56
CA LEU A 8 24.27 20.97 10.41
C LEU A 8 24.23 19.74 9.48
N PHE A 9 23.08 19.08 9.42
CA PHE A 9 22.83 17.89 8.61
C PHE A 9 21.50 18.05 7.86
N SER A 10 21.44 17.50 6.64
CA SER A 10 20.16 17.38 5.93
C SER A 10 19.28 16.32 6.59
N PHE A 11 17.97 16.36 6.32
CA PHE A 11 17.06 15.34 6.84
C PHE A 11 17.44 13.95 6.31
N GLU A 12 17.84 13.84 5.05
CA GLU A 12 18.30 12.62 4.43
C GLU A 12 19.48 12.03 5.19
N THR A 13 20.47 12.88 5.51
CA THR A 13 21.64 12.45 6.31
C THR A 13 21.21 11.97 7.69
N LEU A 14 20.27 12.65 8.35
CA LEU A 14 19.77 12.23 9.65
C LEU A 14 19.02 10.89 9.57
N GLN A 15 18.30 10.62 8.48
CA GLN A 15 17.62 9.34 8.27
C GLN A 15 18.61 8.18 8.07
N GLU A 16 19.75 8.39 7.44
CA GLU A 16 20.79 7.36 7.29
C GLU A 16 21.38 6.88 8.62
N TYR A 17 21.39 7.75 9.63
CA TYR A 17 21.86 7.39 10.97
C TYR A 17 20.79 6.79 11.88
N GLN A 18 19.50 6.80 11.45
CA GLN A 18 18.44 6.16 12.21
C GLN A 18 18.45 4.64 12.03
N PRO A 19 18.05 3.87 13.06
CA PRO A 19 17.87 2.43 12.91
C PRO A 19 16.83 2.15 11.83
N LYS A 20 17.10 1.13 11.00
CA LYS A 20 16.18 0.72 9.93
C LYS A 20 14.81 0.39 10.50
N THR A 21 13.79 1.03 9.97
CA THR A 21 12.40 0.76 10.32
C THR A 21 11.94 -0.57 9.70
N ARG A 22 10.82 -1.12 10.18
CA ARG A 22 10.19 -2.29 9.55
C ARG A 22 9.86 -2.05 8.07
N LEU A 23 9.50 -0.80 7.72
CA LEU A 23 9.24 -0.41 6.33
C LEU A 23 10.49 -0.43 5.48
N THR A 24 11.59 0.13 5.98
CA THR A 24 12.87 0.14 5.28
C THR A 24 13.31 -1.29 4.98
N LEU A 25 13.29 -2.16 6.00
CA LEU A 25 13.65 -3.57 5.84
C LEU A 25 12.75 -4.28 4.82
N LEU A 26 11.44 -4.07 4.91
CA LEU A 26 10.48 -4.65 3.96
C LEU A 26 10.79 -4.21 2.52
N PHE A 27 11.02 -2.91 2.30
CA PHE A 27 11.22 -2.38 0.95
C PHE A 27 12.62 -2.63 0.38
N GLU A 28 13.59 -2.98 1.21
CA GLU A 28 14.90 -3.46 0.75
C GLU A 28 14.84 -4.92 0.26
N THR A 29 13.98 -5.73 0.86
CA THR A 29 13.85 -7.15 0.49
C THR A 29 12.82 -7.39 -0.62
N LEU A 30 11.87 -6.47 -0.79
CA LEU A 30 10.71 -6.67 -1.65
C LEU A 30 10.92 -6.10 -3.04
N ASP A 31 10.91 -6.93 -4.08
CA ASP A 31 10.87 -6.46 -5.47
C ASP A 31 9.43 -6.11 -5.89
N LEU A 32 9.17 -4.82 -6.04
CA LEU A 32 7.88 -4.29 -6.48
C LEU A 32 7.80 -4.05 -8.00
N HIS A 33 8.91 -4.28 -8.71
CA HIS A 33 8.99 -4.00 -10.15
C HIS A 33 7.98 -4.80 -10.97
N PRO A 34 7.79 -6.11 -10.75
CA PRO A 34 6.84 -6.91 -11.52
C PRO A 34 5.41 -6.35 -11.46
N CYS A 35 4.97 -5.91 -10.28
CA CYS A 35 3.63 -5.32 -10.09
C CYS A 35 3.45 -4.01 -10.87
N LEU A 36 4.45 -3.14 -10.85
CA LEU A 36 4.37 -1.83 -11.50
C LEU A 36 4.48 -1.90 -13.02
N LYS A 37 5.13 -2.92 -13.54
CA LYS A 37 5.28 -3.16 -14.98
C LYS A 37 3.93 -3.45 -15.67
N GLU A 38 2.97 -4.00 -14.94
CA GLU A 38 1.62 -4.27 -15.43
C GLU A 38 0.74 -3.02 -15.51
N LEU A 39 1.14 -1.92 -14.87
CA LEU A 39 0.37 -0.70 -14.95
C LEU A 39 0.56 -0.02 -16.30
N PRO A 40 -0.52 0.47 -16.91
CA PRO A 40 -0.42 1.19 -18.18
C PRO A 40 0.50 2.39 -18.03
N ALA A 41 1.33 2.61 -19.04
CA ALA A 41 2.25 3.75 -19.09
C ALA A 41 1.49 5.07 -18.87
N LYS A 42 2.07 5.94 -18.07
CA LYS A 42 1.49 7.27 -17.85
C LYS A 42 1.49 8.03 -19.18
N SER A 43 0.40 8.74 -19.47
CA SER A 43 0.34 9.66 -20.59
C SER A 43 1.48 10.68 -20.50
N ILE A 44 2.15 10.91 -21.62
CA ILE A 44 3.20 11.91 -21.73
C ILE A 44 2.61 13.33 -21.60
N ARG A 45 1.30 13.47 -21.90
CA ARG A 45 0.57 14.74 -21.82
C ARG A 45 -0.09 14.86 -20.44
N GLY A 46 0.22 15.94 -19.73
CA GLY A 46 -0.38 16.28 -18.45
C GLY A 46 0.62 16.47 -17.30
N PRO A 47 0.18 16.88 -16.12
CA PRO A 47 1.04 17.08 -14.96
C PRO A 47 1.74 15.78 -14.57
N LYS A 48 3.02 15.89 -14.18
CA LYS A 48 3.79 14.76 -13.68
C LYS A 48 3.08 14.19 -12.44
N GLY A 49 2.46 13.02 -12.60
CA GLY A 49 1.82 12.35 -11.48
C GLY A 49 2.85 11.80 -10.49
N TYR A 50 2.37 11.34 -9.35
CA TYR A 50 3.20 10.72 -8.32
C TYR A 50 3.92 9.47 -8.82
N CYS A 51 5.07 9.17 -8.22
CA CYS A 51 5.80 7.94 -8.50
C CYS A 51 4.96 6.72 -8.11
N GLY A 52 4.83 5.75 -9.03
CA GLY A 52 4.06 4.51 -8.78
C GLY A 52 4.64 3.69 -7.64
N TYR A 53 5.97 3.66 -7.51
CA TYR A 53 6.64 3.00 -6.38
C TYR A 53 6.25 3.62 -5.04
N ALA A 54 6.25 4.95 -4.92
CA ALA A 54 5.89 5.62 -3.68
C ALA A 54 4.42 5.37 -3.31
N LEU A 55 3.51 5.39 -4.29
CA LEU A 55 2.10 5.07 -4.06
C LEU A 55 1.91 3.60 -3.63
N LEU A 56 2.61 2.66 -4.27
CA LEU A 56 2.52 1.24 -3.93
C LEU A 56 3.10 0.96 -2.56
N ARG A 57 4.27 1.53 -2.24
CA ARG A 57 4.87 1.43 -0.89
C ARG A 57 3.94 1.98 0.19
N ALA A 58 3.29 3.12 -0.05
CA ALA A 58 2.32 3.68 0.89
C ALA A 58 1.09 2.77 1.08
N LEU A 59 0.62 2.08 0.03
CA LEU A 59 -0.46 1.10 0.15
C LEU A 59 -0.03 -0.13 0.96
N LEU A 60 1.18 -0.64 0.75
CA LEU A 60 1.74 -1.74 1.54
C LEU A 60 1.95 -1.32 3.01
N ALA A 61 2.47 -0.11 3.24
CA ALA A 61 2.60 0.45 4.58
C ALA A 61 1.24 0.61 5.26
N LYS A 62 0.20 1.02 4.53
CA LYS A 62 -1.18 1.07 5.03
C LYS A 62 -1.62 -0.28 5.56
N GLN A 63 -1.33 -1.36 4.83
CA GLN A 63 -1.69 -2.72 5.23
C GLN A 63 -0.87 -3.19 6.43
N LEU A 64 0.45 -2.98 6.40
CA LEU A 64 1.37 -3.38 7.47
C LEU A 64 1.02 -2.73 8.82
N PHE A 65 0.66 -1.45 8.80
CA PHE A 65 0.27 -0.71 10.01
C PHE A 65 -1.23 -0.72 10.28
N GLN A 66 -2.00 -1.52 9.53
CA GLN A 66 -3.45 -1.68 9.70
C GLN A 66 -4.20 -0.33 9.69
N ILE A 67 -3.75 0.60 8.84
CA ILE A 67 -4.42 1.90 8.69
C ILE A 67 -5.74 1.68 7.96
N PRO A 68 -6.90 1.96 8.56
CA PRO A 68 -8.19 1.52 8.02
C PRO A 68 -8.59 2.27 6.74
N THR A 69 -8.30 3.57 6.64
CA THR A 69 -8.79 4.41 5.55
C THR A 69 -7.68 5.12 4.78
N PHE A 70 -7.95 5.52 3.54
CA PHE A 70 -7.03 6.37 2.78
C PHE A 70 -6.91 7.78 3.36
N THR A 71 -7.92 8.27 4.04
CA THR A 71 -7.87 9.56 4.74
C THR A 71 -6.79 9.55 5.81
N LEU A 72 -6.81 8.56 6.68
CA LEU A 72 -5.80 8.39 7.74
C LEU A 72 -4.40 8.12 7.17
N LEU A 73 -4.30 7.42 6.04
CA LEU A 73 -3.01 7.24 5.34
C LEU A 73 -2.46 8.60 4.87
N VAL A 74 -3.29 9.42 4.23
CA VAL A 74 -2.89 10.76 3.74
C VAL A 74 -2.50 11.67 4.89
N GLU A 75 -3.26 11.68 5.98
CA GLU A 75 -2.94 12.42 7.20
C GLU A 75 -1.59 11.98 7.78
N ARG A 76 -1.35 10.67 7.89
CA ARG A 76 -0.08 10.15 8.39
C ARG A 76 1.09 10.52 7.48
N LEU A 77 0.93 10.45 6.16
CA LEU A 77 1.95 10.89 5.20
C LEU A 77 2.25 12.39 5.30
N ALA A 78 1.27 13.19 5.74
CA ALA A 78 1.46 14.63 5.93
C ALA A 78 2.14 14.96 7.28
N GLN A 79 1.83 14.20 8.33
CA GLN A 79 2.29 14.48 9.69
C GLN A 79 3.64 13.82 10.02
N ASP A 80 3.91 12.63 9.47
CA ASP A 80 5.09 11.82 9.75
C ASP A 80 6.05 11.86 8.56
N LEU A 81 7.09 12.68 8.66
CA LEU A 81 8.09 12.86 7.61
C LEU A 81 8.93 11.58 7.39
N SER A 82 9.27 10.86 8.46
CA SER A 82 10.02 9.62 8.36
C SER A 82 9.21 8.54 7.64
N PHE A 83 7.95 8.38 8.00
CA PHE A 83 7.03 7.46 7.33
C PHE A 83 6.87 7.80 5.85
N ALA A 84 6.72 9.08 5.53
CA ALA A 84 6.61 9.53 4.14
C ALA A 84 7.90 9.27 3.35
N TYR A 85 9.06 9.51 3.96
CA TYR A 85 10.36 9.25 3.36
C TYR A 85 10.58 7.75 3.10
N ASP A 86 10.27 6.89 4.06
CA ASP A 86 10.33 5.43 3.91
C ASP A 86 9.43 4.93 2.76
N CYS A 87 8.27 5.56 2.56
CA CYS A 87 7.41 5.30 1.41
C CYS A 87 7.96 5.84 0.08
N GLY A 88 9.03 6.65 0.10
CA GLY A 88 9.67 7.22 -1.09
C GLY A 88 9.11 8.58 -1.53
N PHE A 89 8.46 9.33 -0.62
CA PHE A 89 8.07 10.72 -0.85
C PHE A 89 9.15 11.65 -0.33
N ARG A 90 9.67 12.52 -1.19
CA ARG A 90 10.69 13.50 -0.80
C ARG A 90 10.09 14.60 0.08
N ILE A 91 10.95 15.22 0.88
CA ILE A 91 10.58 16.42 1.62
C ILE A 91 10.29 17.55 0.63
N GLY A 92 9.19 18.28 0.86
CA GLY A 92 8.75 19.37 -0.02
C GLY A 92 7.89 18.93 -1.20
N ASP A 93 7.83 17.65 -1.54
CA ASP A 93 6.89 17.17 -2.56
C ASP A 93 5.44 17.26 -2.04
N ALA A 94 4.52 17.62 -2.94
CA ALA A 94 3.11 17.58 -2.64
C ALA A 94 2.68 16.15 -2.25
N ARG A 95 1.87 16.02 -1.20
CA ARG A 95 1.36 14.71 -0.78
C ARG A 95 0.18 14.27 -1.64
N PRO A 96 0.05 12.97 -1.94
CA PRO A 96 -1.09 12.46 -2.70
C PRO A 96 -2.39 12.67 -1.95
N SER A 97 -3.46 12.98 -2.68
CA SER A 97 -4.80 13.06 -2.11
C SER A 97 -5.45 11.67 -1.98
N VAL A 98 -6.52 11.59 -1.20
CA VAL A 98 -7.37 10.38 -1.08
C VAL A 98 -7.82 9.90 -2.45
N ALA A 99 -8.24 10.82 -3.33
CA ALA A 99 -8.66 10.48 -4.69
C ALA A 99 -7.52 9.90 -5.55
N THR A 100 -6.28 10.31 -5.31
CA THR A 100 -5.09 9.74 -5.97
C THR A 100 -4.90 8.29 -5.58
N PHE A 101 -4.97 7.97 -4.28
CA PHE A 101 -4.86 6.59 -3.78
C PHE A 101 -6.02 5.72 -4.27
N SER A 102 -7.25 6.20 -4.23
CA SER A 102 -8.42 5.46 -4.71
C SER A 102 -8.29 5.10 -6.19
N ARG A 103 -7.91 6.05 -7.05
CA ARG A 103 -7.71 5.80 -8.49
C ARG A 103 -6.52 4.86 -8.74
N PHE A 104 -5.46 4.96 -7.95
CA PHE A 104 -4.31 4.08 -8.09
C PHE A 104 -4.66 2.65 -7.67
N TYR A 105 -5.34 2.47 -6.55
CA TYR A 105 -5.82 1.19 -6.07
C TYR A 105 -6.79 0.52 -7.07
N GLN A 106 -7.74 1.29 -7.61
CA GLN A 106 -8.66 0.80 -8.64
C GLN A 106 -7.90 0.30 -9.88
N ARG A 107 -6.89 1.02 -10.35
CA ARG A 107 -6.04 0.58 -11.46
C ARG A 107 -5.30 -0.72 -11.14
N LEU A 108 -4.71 -0.84 -9.96
CA LEU A 108 -4.04 -2.07 -9.52
C LEU A 108 -5.00 -3.27 -9.53
N SER A 109 -6.23 -3.07 -9.05
CA SER A 109 -7.24 -4.13 -9.03
C SER A 109 -7.68 -4.54 -10.43
N GLN A 110 -7.83 -3.59 -11.35
CA GLN A 110 -8.29 -3.86 -12.72
C GLN A 110 -7.24 -4.53 -13.61
N THR A 111 -5.96 -4.26 -13.37
CA THR A 111 -4.86 -4.81 -14.18
C THR A 111 -4.36 -6.17 -13.73
N GLY A 112 -4.91 -6.73 -12.65
CA GLY A 112 -4.38 -7.97 -12.06
C GLY A 112 -3.00 -7.83 -11.41
N ALA A 113 -2.48 -6.60 -11.32
CA ALA A 113 -1.17 -6.31 -10.75
C ALA A 113 -1.04 -6.76 -9.28
N LEU A 114 -2.14 -6.77 -8.52
CA LEU A 114 -2.16 -7.27 -7.14
C LEU A 114 -1.92 -8.78 -7.08
N GLY A 115 -2.48 -9.55 -8.03
CA GLY A 115 -2.22 -11.00 -8.12
C GLY A 115 -0.74 -11.29 -8.35
N LYS A 116 -0.12 -10.60 -9.31
CA LYS A 116 1.33 -10.73 -9.58
C LYS A 116 2.21 -10.28 -8.41
N LEU A 117 1.78 -9.24 -7.69
CA LEU A 117 2.47 -8.83 -6.46
C LEU A 117 2.42 -9.94 -5.43
N PHE A 118 1.26 -10.56 -5.24
CA PHE A 118 1.10 -11.68 -4.29
C PHE A 118 1.95 -12.89 -4.70
N GLU A 119 1.91 -13.29 -5.96
CA GLU A 119 2.75 -14.38 -6.50
C GLU A 119 4.24 -14.11 -6.29
N SER A 120 4.69 -12.88 -6.59
CA SER A 120 6.07 -12.46 -6.36
C SER A 120 6.46 -12.51 -4.89
N LEU A 121 5.57 -12.06 -3.98
CA LEU A 121 5.79 -12.12 -2.55
C LEU A 121 5.92 -13.55 -2.03
N VAL A 122 5.03 -14.43 -2.46
CA VAL A 122 5.07 -15.86 -2.08
C VAL A 122 6.34 -16.51 -2.59
N SER A 123 6.73 -16.26 -3.85
CA SER A 123 7.98 -16.80 -4.41
C SER A 123 9.21 -16.34 -3.63
N GLN A 124 9.30 -15.04 -3.32
CA GLN A 124 10.41 -14.50 -2.53
C GLN A 124 10.44 -15.06 -1.10
N ALA A 125 9.27 -15.24 -0.48
CA ALA A 125 9.18 -15.83 0.86
C ALA A 125 9.62 -17.31 0.87
N LEU A 126 9.31 -18.06 -0.17
CA LEU A 126 9.76 -19.45 -0.34
C LEU A 126 11.28 -19.52 -0.59
N GLU A 127 11.82 -18.67 -1.45
CA GLU A 127 13.27 -18.61 -1.73
C GLU A 127 14.09 -18.26 -0.47
N GLN A 128 13.55 -17.41 0.39
CA GLN A 128 14.19 -17.00 1.64
C GLN A 128 13.91 -17.96 2.81
N ASN A 129 13.25 -19.08 2.58
CA ASN A 129 12.82 -20.05 3.61
C ASN A 129 11.99 -19.42 4.77
N ILE A 130 11.31 -18.33 4.49
CA ILE A 130 10.40 -17.67 5.46
C ILE A 130 9.06 -18.42 5.50
N ALA A 131 8.64 -18.99 4.36
CA ALA A 131 7.46 -19.84 4.26
C ALA A 131 7.89 -21.28 3.92
N ILE A 132 7.44 -22.25 4.72
CA ILE A 132 7.61 -23.66 4.43
C ILE A 132 6.42 -24.09 3.59
N ALA A 133 6.65 -24.52 2.35
CA ALA A 133 5.60 -24.88 1.39
C ALA A 133 4.65 -26.01 1.87
N ASP A 134 5.09 -26.82 2.83
CA ASP A 134 4.34 -27.97 3.33
C ASP A 134 3.22 -27.65 4.32
N VAL A 135 3.11 -26.40 4.78
CA VAL A 135 2.08 -25.99 5.76
C VAL A 135 1.44 -24.67 5.36
N VAL A 136 0.95 -24.55 4.14
CA VAL A 136 -0.04 -23.53 3.83
C VAL A 136 -1.43 -24.13 4.04
N SER A 137 -1.85 -24.24 5.29
CA SER A 137 -3.26 -24.37 5.60
C SER A 137 -3.94 -23.07 5.22
N ILE A 138 -4.49 -23.01 4.02
CA ILE A 138 -5.47 -21.99 3.67
C ILE A 138 -6.72 -22.37 4.47
N GLU A 139 -6.87 -21.83 5.66
CA GLU A 139 -8.19 -21.73 6.29
C GLU A 139 -9.03 -20.82 5.40
N ALA A 140 -9.76 -21.44 4.49
CA ALA A 140 -10.87 -20.80 3.83
C ALA A 140 -11.90 -20.50 4.92
N SER A 141 -11.84 -19.31 5.50
CA SER A 141 -12.91 -18.79 6.33
C SER A 141 -14.15 -18.80 5.44
N GLN A 142 -15.09 -19.71 5.73
CA GLN A 142 -16.41 -19.66 5.12
C GLN A 142 -16.98 -18.27 5.44
N ILE A 143 -16.95 -17.39 4.44
CA ILE A 143 -17.77 -16.19 4.48
C ILE A 143 -19.18 -16.71 4.36
N ASN A 144 -19.86 -16.86 5.50
CA ASN A 144 -21.30 -17.04 5.51
C ASN A 144 -21.89 -15.80 4.86
N ALA A 145 -22.20 -15.89 3.57
CA ALA A 145 -23.02 -14.92 2.89
C ALA A 145 -24.34 -14.90 3.69
N TYR A 146 -24.64 -13.76 4.30
CA TYR A 146 -25.96 -13.52 4.87
C TYR A 146 -26.98 -13.59 3.73
N GLU A 147 -27.54 -14.78 3.50
CA GLU A 147 -28.70 -14.92 2.66
C GLU A 147 -29.81 -14.10 3.29
N LYS A 148 -30.26 -13.07 2.59
CA LYS A 148 -31.49 -12.35 2.97
C LYS A 148 -32.60 -13.38 3.07
N ALA A 149 -33.16 -13.51 4.28
CA ALA A 149 -34.30 -14.39 4.53
C ALA A 149 -35.38 -14.11 3.46
N ARG A 150 -35.75 -15.15 2.73
CA ARG A 150 -36.85 -15.04 1.74
C ARG A 150 -38.11 -14.66 2.51
N PRO A 151 -38.89 -13.66 2.04
CA PRO A 151 -40.17 -13.34 2.66
C PRO A 151 -41.07 -14.57 2.60
N LYS A 152 -41.60 -14.97 3.76
CA LYS A 152 -42.61 -16.05 3.86
C LYS A 152 -43.82 -15.69 2.99
N LYS A 153 -44.11 -16.54 2.00
CA LYS A 153 -45.40 -16.47 1.29
C LYS A 153 -46.51 -16.60 2.34
N GLN A 154 -47.34 -15.58 2.44
CA GLN A 154 -48.62 -15.69 3.13
C GLN A 154 -49.50 -16.66 2.33
N ILE A 155 -49.84 -17.79 2.92
CA ILE A 155 -50.86 -18.67 2.43
C ILE A 155 -52.18 -17.97 2.79
N THR A 156 -52.82 -17.40 1.82
CA THR A 156 -54.24 -17.01 1.93
C THR A 156 -55.07 -18.26 1.79
N ASP A 157 -55.62 -18.72 2.91
CA ASP A 157 -56.71 -19.68 2.91
C ASP A 157 -57.95 -18.92 2.44
N ASP A 158 -58.33 -19.14 1.20
CA ASP A 158 -59.66 -18.78 0.71
C ASP A 158 -60.52 -20.04 0.69
N GLU A 159 -61.52 -20.02 1.56
CA GLU A 159 -62.74 -20.85 1.47
C GLU A 159 -63.64 -20.35 0.32
#